data_313f0481ae7659b528b6b89a149fedb4
#
_entry.id   313f0481ae7659b528b6b89a149fedb4
#
_cell.length_a   1.000
_cell.length_b   1.000
_cell.length_c   1.000
_cell.angle_alpha   90.00
_cell.angle_beta   90.00
_cell.angle_gamma   90.00
#
_symmetry.space_group_name_H-M   'P 1'
#
loop_
_entity.id
_entity.type
_entity.pdbx_description
1 polymer ?
#
loop_
_entity_poly.entity_id
_entity_poly.type
_entity_poly.pdbx_seq_one_letter_code
_entity_poly.pdbx_strand_id
1 'polypeptide(L)'
;MEKPVDEYRRQLIKSAGGLSLALASNSAHASNVESSISGSSDQFNLNEVYSRWGTDSAKWDLQLRRFPGKKITAAMGIADMDFRTAPAITHAIANRIEHENWGYMLMPESYYESIQNWTLLRYREEIERDQILGATGVLPGLLSAIRAFCPLQSKVLLHAP
;
A
#
# COMPACT_ATOMS: atom_id res chain seq x y z
N MET A 1 -19.81 -30.93 -9.90
CA MET A 1 -18.85 -30.93 -8.78
C MET A 1 -18.37 -29.51 -8.56
N GLU A 2 -19.24 -28.72 -7.91
CA GLU A 2 -19.15 -27.22 -7.83
C GLU A 2 -19.20 -26.85 -6.34
N LYS A 3 -18.09 -26.85 -5.60
CA LYS A 3 -18.19 -26.53 -4.17
C LYS A 3 -17.01 -25.84 -3.45
N PRO A 4 -15.88 -25.44 -3.99
CA PRO A 4 -14.91 -24.71 -3.16
C PRO A 4 -15.13 -23.18 -3.10
N VAL A 5 -15.68 -22.57 -4.14
CA VAL A 5 -15.78 -21.10 -4.27
C VAL A 5 -16.91 -20.51 -3.40
N ASP A 6 -18.01 -21.24 -3.25
CA ASP A 6 -19.19 -20.76 -2.48
C ASP A 6 -18.96 -20.78 -0.97
N GLU A 7 -18.13 -21.68 -0.47
CA GLU A 7 -17.84 -21.78 0.96
C GLU A 7 -16.89 -20.68 1.42
N TYR A 8 -15.89 -20.36 0.58
CA TYR A 8 -14.97 -19.25 0.82
C TYR A 8 -15.67 -17.89 0.74
N ARG A 9 -16.61 -17.73 -0.21
CA ARG A 9 -17.47 -16.53 -0.30
C ARG A 9 -18.31 -16.34 0.97
N ARG A 10 -18.90 -17.42 1.50
CA ARG A 10 -19.72 -17.38 2.72
C ARG A 10 -18.90 -17.05 3.96
N GLN A 11 -17.67 -17.49 4.05
CA GLN A 11 -16.77 -17.15 5.15
C GLN A 11 -16.36 -15.66 5.10
N LEU A 12 -16.02 -15.13 3.91
CA LEU A 12 -15.70 -13.71 3.72
C LEU A 12 -16.89 -12.78 4.05
N ILE A 13 -18.11 -13.16 3.66
CA ILE A 13 -19.31 -12.37 3.98
C ILE A 13 -19.63 -12.45 5.48
N LYS A 14 -19.38 -13.57 6.14
CA LYS A 14 -19.58 -13.72 7.59
C LYS A 14 -18.56 -12.95 8.40
N SER A 15 -17.30 -12.87 7.95
CA SER A 15 -16.27 -12.05 8.60
C SER A 15 -16.52 -10.55 8.44
N ALA A 16 -17.07 -10.12 7.30
CA ALA A 16 -17.45 -8.72 7.10
C ALA A 16 -18.72 -8.29 7.88
N GLY A 17 -19.62 -9.24 8.21
CA GLY A 17 -20.85 -8.96 8.96
C GLY A 17 -20.73 -9.05 10.48
N GLY A 18 -19.59 -9.55 11.00
CA GLY A 18 -19.36 -9.74 12.44
C GLY A 18 -18.74 -8.55 13.18
N LEU A 19 -18.41 -7.47 12.49
CA LEU A 19 -17.60 -6.38 13.04
C LEU A 19 -18.38 -5.29 13.80
N SER A 20 -19.64 -5.50 14.14
CA SER A 20 -20.47 -4.44 14.77
C SER A 20 -20.60 -4.51 16.28
N LEU A 21 -19.95 -5.43 17.01
CA LEU A 21 -20.22 -5.63 18.44
C LEU A 21 -19.00 -5.94 19.32
N ALA A 22 -17.88 -5.25 19.14
CA ALA A 22 -16.79 -5.29 20.14
C ALA A 22 -16.09 -3.94 20.27
N LEU A 23 -16.83 -2.88 20.58
CA LEU A 23 -16.31 -1.58 21.00
C LEU A 23 -16.45 -1.44 22.51
N ALA A 24 -15.65 -2.16 23.28
CA ALA A 24 -15.36 -1.78 24.67
C ALA A 24 -14.19 -2.62 25.22
N SER A 25 -13.10 -1.94 25.54
CA SER A 25 -11.92 -2.36 26.28
C SER A 25 -10.65 -2.64 25.46
N ASN A 26 -9.90 -1.57 25.20
CA ASN A 26 -8.44 -1.57 25.35
C ASN A 26 -7.87 -0.16 25.11
N SER A 27 -8.08 0.74 26.06
CA SER A 27 -7.49 2.09 26.03
C SER A 27 -6.05 2.16 26.59
N ALA A 28 -5.45 1.03 26.95
CA ALA A 28 -4.14 1.01 27.61
C ALA A 28 -2.93 0.78 26.68
N HIS A 29 -3.12 0.31 25.46
CA HIS A 29 -2.01 0.09 24.51
C HIS A 29 -1.79 1.23 23.50
N ALA A 30 -2.76 2.13 23.35
CA ALA A 30 -2.67 3.23 22.38
C ALA A 30 -1.74 4.36 22.82
N SER A 31 -1.51 4.55 24.12
CA SER A 31 -0.73 5.68 24.64
C SER A 31 0.78 5.58 24.44
N ASN A 32 1.33 4.39 24.23
CA ASN A 32 2.77 4.22 24.05
C ASN A 32 3.24 4.33 22.58
N VAL A 33 2.33 4.35 21.61
CA VAL A 33 2.71 4.41 20.19
C VAL A 33 2.60 5.84 19.65
N GLU A 34 1.74 6.68 20.23
CA GLU A 34 1.64 8.09 19.83
C GLU A 34 2.91 8.89 20.14
N SER A 35 3.70 8.49 21.17
CA SER A 35 4.98 9.14 21.47
C SER A 35 6.10 8.82 20.45
N SER A 36 5.96 7.77 19.63
CA SER A 36 6.93 7.39 18.59
C SER A 36 6.67 8.06 17.24
N ILE A 37 5.50 8.66 17.04
CA ILE A 37 5.09 9.30 15.77
C ILE A 37 5.32 10.82 15.81
N SER A 38 5.64 11.40 16.97
CA SER A 38 5.99 12.82 17.09
C SER A 38 7.42 13.16 16.67
N GLY A 39 7.96 12.42 15.67
CA GLY A 39 9.13 12.87 14.92
C GLY A 39 8.76 14.18 14.22
N SER A 40 9.40 15.26 14.60
CA SER A 40 9.16 16.61 14.11
C SER A 40 9.07 16.62 12.58
N SER A 41 8.11 17.35 12.02
CA SER A 41 7.98 17.63 10.59
C SER A 41 9.26 18.20 9.95
N ASP A 42 10.20 18.66 10.77
CA ASP A 42 11.51 19.16 10.36
C ASP A 42 12.51 18.06 9.97
N GLN A 43 12.21 16.79 10.25
CA GLN A 43 13.08 15.66 9.88
C GLN A 43 13.09 15.40 8.37
N PHE A 44 12.08 15.86 7.65
CA PHE A 44 11.96 15.71 6.19
C PHE A 44 11.82 17.09 5.55
N ASN A 45 12.80 17.50 4.77
CA ASN A 45 12.70 18.75 4.02
C ASN A 45 11.75 18.60 2.83
N LEU A 46 10.44 18.67 3.09
CA LEU A 46 9.41 18.55 2.07
C LEU A 46 9.33 19.77 1.15
N ASN A 47 10.00 20.87 1.48
CA ASN A 47 10.09 22.10 0.69
C ASN A 47 11.29 22.11 -0.25
N GLU A 48 12.18 21.11 -0.19
CA GLU A 48 13.29 20.99 -1.12
C GLU A 48 12.77 20.77 -2.53
N VAL A 49 13.20 21.61 -3.46
CA VAL A 49 12.94 21.38 -4.89
C VAL A 49 13.82 20.23 -5.35
N TYR A 50 13.23 19.05 -5.48
CA TYR A 50 13.90 17.83 -5.90
C TYR A 50 13.55 17.48 -7.34
N SER A 51 14.51 17.65 -8.24
CA SER A 51 14.29 17.34 -9.66
C SER A 51 14.24 15.84 -9.90
N ARG A 52 13.22 15.41 -10.63
CA ARG A 52 13.05 14.01 -11.07
C ARG A 52 13.22 13.85 -12.59
N TRP A 53 13.71 14.87 -13.26
CA TRP A 53 14.04 14.81 -14.67
C TRP A 53 15.28 13.94 -14.90
N GLY A 54 15.28 13.12 -15.96
CA GLY A 54 16.38 12.24 -16.30
C GLY A 54 16.49 10.99 -15.42
N THR A 55 15.42 10.62 -14.72
CA THR A 55 15.36 9.44 -13.84
C THR A 55 14.42 8.36 -14.37
N ASP A 56 14.03 8.44 -15.64
CA ASP A 56 13.00 7.61 -16.27
C ASP A 56 11.62 7.69 -15.58
N SER A 57 11.36 8.81 -14.93
CA SER A 57 10.12 9.05 -14.20
C SER A 57 8.92 9.03 -15.16
N ALA A 58 7.95 8.16 -14.89
CA ALA A 58 6.69 8.14 -15.62
C ALA A 58 5.89 9.43 -15.44
N LYS A 59 6.03 10.10 -14.29
CA LYS A 59 5.38 11.37 -14.01
C LYS A 59 5.98 12.53 -14.80
N TRP A 60 7.29 12.54 -15.02
CA TRP A 60 8.02 13.64 -15.65
C TRP A 60 8.54 13.27 -17.04
N ASP A 61 9.46 12.31 -17.15
CA ASP A 61 10.16 12.01 -18.41
C ASP A 61 9.25 11.41 -19.47
N LEU A 62 8.26 10.60 -19.08
CA LEU A 62 7.27 10.08 -20.03
C LEU A 62 6.42 11.19 -20.63
N GLN A 63 6.14 12.28 -19.88
CA GLN A 63 5.34 13.38 -20.40
C GLN A 63 6.07 14.17 -21.48
N LEU A 64 7.41 14.31 -21.37
CA LEU A 64 8.20 14.91 -22.46
C LEU A 64 8.12 14.09 -23.75
N ARG A 65 8.11 12.77 -23.63
CA ARG A 65 7.94 11.88 -24.79
C ARG A 65 6.54 11.98 -25.40
N ARG A 66 5.51 12.12 -24.56
CA ARG A 66 4.10 12.27 -25.02
C ARG A 66 3.79 13.63 -25.60
N PHE A 67 4.45 14.66 -25.13
CA PHE A 67 4.21 16.04 -25.53
C PHE A 67 5.51 16.72 -26.00
N PRO A 68 6.09 16.28 -27.12
CA PRO A 68 7.37 16.81 -27.60
C PRO A 68 7.27 18.31 -27.86
N GLY A 69 8.29 19.04 -27.44
CA GLY A 69 8.37 20.50 -27.60
C GLY A 69 7.49 21.32 -26.65
N LYS A 70 6.73 20.67 -25.75
CA LYS A 70 5.98 21.39 -24.72
C LYS A 70 6.81 21.57 -23.45
N LYS A 71 6.68 22.77 -22.85
CA LYS A 71 7.24 23.02 -21.53
C LYS A 71 6.28 22.49 -20.47
N ILE A 72 6.72 21.50 -19.72
CA ILE A 72 5.93 20.93 -18.62
C ILE A 72 6.41 21.58 -17.34
N THR A 73 5.55 22.38 -16.72
CA THR A 73 5.83 23.11 -15.47
C THR A 73 5.26 22.41 -14.24
N ALA A 74 4.24 21.57 -14.41
CA ALA A 74 3.65 20.77 -13.36
C ALA A 74 3.19 19.43 -13.93
N ALA A 75 3.51 18.35 -13.24
CA ALA A 75 3.11 17.00 -13.61
C ALA A 75 2.23 16.42 -12.50
N MET A 76 0.95 16.19 -12.79
CA MET A 76 -0.06 15.72 -11.82
C MET A 76 -0.74 14.41 -12.24
N GLY A 77 -0.30 13.81 -13.34
CA GLY A 77 -0.93 12.61 -13.91
C GLY A 77 -0.64 11.32 -13.15
N ILE A 78 0.32 11.32 -12.23
CA ILE A 78 0.68 10.18 -11.39
C ILE A 78 0.87 10.68 -9.97
N ALA A 79 0.36 9.93 -9.00
CA ALA A 79 0.31 10.29 -7.59
C ALA A 79 1.62 10.05 -6.81
N ASP A 80 2.74 9.83 -7.49
CA ASP A 80 4.04 9.77 -6.82
C ASP A 80 4.52 11.17 -6.41
N MET A 81 5.25 11.23 -5.29
CA MET A 81 5.66 12.47 -4.68
C MET A 81 6.95 13.02 -5.28
N ASP A 82 7.12 14.35 -5.27
CA ASP A 82 8.30 15.03 -5.80
C ASP A 82 9.28 15.48 -4.70
N PHE A 83 9.18 14.90 -3.52
CA PHE A 83 10.15 15.04 -2.45
C PHE A 83 10.94 13.75 -2.22
N ARG A 84 12.04 13.83 -1.49
CA ARG A 84 12.90 12.68 -1.20
C ARG A 84 12.18 11.63 -0.36
N THR A 85 12.52 10.37 -0.58
CA THR A 85 12.08 9.26 0.27
C THR A 85 12.58 9.44 1.69
N ALA A 86 11.79 9.04 2.67
CA ALA A 86 12.17 9.05 4.07
C ALA A 86 13.52 8.35 4.31
N PRO A 87 14.46 8.94 5.08
CA PRO A 87 15.78 8.36 5.33
C PRO A 87 15.74 6.92 5.83
N ALA A 88 14.76 6.57 6.69
CA ALA A 88 14.58 5.21 7.19
C ALA A 88 14.37 4.19 6.05
N ILE A 89 13.59 4.55 5.03
CA ILE A 89 13.34 3.69 3.86
C ILE A 89 14.63 3.55 3.04
N THR A 90 15.32 4.66 2.79
CA THR A 90 16.58 4.66 2.04
C THR A 90 17.64 3.80 2.73
N HIS A 91 17.78 3.91 4.06
CA HIS A 91 18.71 3.09 4.85
C HIS A 91 18.34 1.61 4.81
N ALA A 92 17.06 1.27 4.93
CA ALA A 92 16.63 -0.13 4.87
C ALA A 92 16.95 -0.78 3.51
N ILE A 93 16.77 -0.03 2.42
CA ILE A 93 17.11 -0.48 1.07
C ILE A 93 18.64 -0.62 0.91
N ALA A 94 19.42 0.36 1.39
CA ALA A 94 20.88 0.32 1.33
C ALA A 94 21.43 -0.91 2.07
N ASN A 95 20.98 -1.15 3.30
CA ASN A 95 21.38 -2.32 4.07
C ASN A 95 21.00 -3.64 3.37
N ARG A 96 19.87 -3.66 2.68
CA ARG A 96 19.46 -4.85 1.92
C ARG A 96 20.35 -5.09 0.70
N ILE A 97 20.83 -4.04 0.05
CA ILE A 97 21.75 -4.13 -1.08
C ILE A 97 23.09 -4.71 -0.64
N GLU A 98 23.62 -4.33 0.52
CA GLU A 98 24.88 -4.85 1.08
C GLU A 98 24.88 -6.37 1.29
N HIS A 99 23.71 -6.95 1.46
CA HIS A 99 23.59 -8.41 1.66
C HIS A 99 23.89 -9.24 0.41
N GLU A 100 23.78 -8.68 -0.79
CA GLU A 100 24.09 -9.29 -2.11
C GLU A 100 23.38 -10.63 -2.43
N ASN A 101 22.43 -11.07 -1.59
CA ASN A 101 21.67 -12.29 -1.81
C ASN A 101 20.25 -11.99 -2.29
N TRP A 102 19.99 -12.28 -3.55
CA TRP A 102 18.73 -11.97 -4.25
C TRP A 102 17.88 -13.22 -4.54
N GLY A 103 18.11 -14.30 -3.82
CA GLY A 103 17.36 -15.54 -3.95
C GLY A 103 15.90 -15.43 -3.46
N TYR A 104 15.23 -16.56 -3.43
CA TYR A 104 13.88 -16.65 -2.89
C TYR A 104 13.86 -16.26 -1.41
N MET A 105 12.85 -15.49 -1.02
CA MET A 105 12.65 -15.06 0.35
C MET A 105 11.25 -15.38 0.85
N LEU A 106 11.12 -15.62 2.12
CA LEU A 106 9.85 -15.64 2.81
C LEU A 106 9.53 -14.22 3.29
N MET A 107 8.26 -13.86 3.28
CA MET A 107 7.81 -12.63 3.93
C MET A 107 8.04 -12.76 5.44
N PRO A 108 8.84 -11.86 6.05
CA PRO A 108 9.11 -11.91 7.47
C PRO A 108 7.85 -11.56 8.28
N GLU A 109 7.75 -12.04 9.51
CA GLU A 109 6.62 -11.74 10.40
C GLU A 109 6.46 -10.23 10.63
N SER A 110 7.57 -9.51 10.75
CA SER A 110 7.59 -8.05 10.89
C SER A 110 6.89 -7.30 9.75
N TYR A 111 6.78 -7.89 8.57
CA TYR A 111 6.02 -7.33 7.46
C TYR A 111 4.52 -7.33 7.78
N TYR A 112 4.00 -8.43 8.27
CA TYR A 112 2.58 -8.56 8.64
C TYR A 112 2.25 -7.70 9.86
N GLU A 113 3.08 -7.75 10.89
CA GLU A 113 2.95 -6.91 12.08
C GLU A 113 2.93 -5.42 11.74
N SER A 114 3.77 -4.98 10.81
CA SER A 114 3.80 -3.59 10.37
C SER A 114 2.49 -3.17 9.70
N ILE A 115 1.89 -4.03 8.87
CA ILE A 115 0.61 -3.77 8.22
C ILE A 115 -0.52 -3.75 9.26
N GLN A 116 -0.56 -4.72 10.15
CA GLN A 116 -1.55 -4.80 11.23
C GLN A 116 -1.49 -3.56 12.13
N ASN A 117 -0.30 -3.19 12.58
CA ASN A 117 -0.09 -2.00 13.40
C ASN A 117 -0.49 -0.71 12.66
N TRP A 118 -0.13 -0.58 11.39
CA TRP A 118 -0.53 0.57 10.59
C TRP A 118 -2.05 0.67 10.45
N THR A 119 -2.71 -0.44 10.16
CA THR A 119 -4.17 -0.49 10.00
C THR A 119 -4.88 -0.15 11.30
N LEU A 120 -4.42 -0.72 12.40
CA LEU A 120 -4.95 -0.41 13.74
C LEU A 120 -4.79 1.08 14.09
N LEU A 121 -3.60 1.62 13.89
CA LEU A 121 -3.31 3.03 14.24
C LEU A 121 -4.07 4.01 13.35
N ARG A 122 -4.11 3.76 12.05
CA ARG A 122 -4.65 4.69 11.07
C ARG A 122 -6.18 4.62 10.96
N TYR A 123 -6.73 3.41 11.01
CA TYR A 123 -8.13 3.16 10.73
C TYR A 123 -8.90 2.63 11.94
N ARG A 124 -8.21 2.30 13.04
CA ARG A 124 -8.80 1.65 14.23
C ARG A 124 -9.42 0.29 13.92
N GLU A 125 -8.88 -0.40 12.92
CA GLU A 125 -9.29 -1.73 12.51
C GLU A 125 -8.20 -2.75 12.85
N GLU A 126 -8.62 -3.85 13.46
CA GLU A 126 -7.78 -5.02 13.68
C GLU A 126 -7.97 -5.98 12.52
N ILE A 127 -6.87 -6.38 11.90
CA ILE A 127 -6.85 -7.36 10.81
C ILE A 127 -5.98 -8.54 11.20
N GLU A 128 -6.44 -9.74 10.84
CA GLU A 128 -5.68 -10.95 11.06
C GLU A 128 -4.63 -11.17 9.97
N ARG A 129 -3.58 -11.92 10.31
CA ARG A 129 -2.49 -12.21 9.38
C ARG A 129 -2.94 -12.89 8.10
N ASP A 130 -3.92 -13.79 8.17
CA ASP A 130 -4.46 -14.54 7.03
C ASP A 130 -5.33 -13.69 6.09
N GLN A 131 -5.70 -12.49 6.52
CA GLN A 131 -6.40 -11.49 5.70
C GLN A 131 -5.43 -10.66 4.84
N ILE A 132 -4.11 -10.83 5.03
CA ILE A 132 -3.07 -10.10 4.29
C ILE A 132 -2.50 -10.99 3.20
N LEU A 133 -2.75 -10.63 1.95
CA LEU A 133 -2.22 -11.32 0.77
C LEU A 133 -1.29 -10.41 -0.01
N GLY A 134 -0.07 -10.89 -0.26
CA GLY A 134 0.88 -10.20 -1.12
C GLY A 134 0.50 -10.31 -2.60
N ALA A 135 0.63 -9.21 -3.33
CA ALA A 135 0.48 -9.17 -4.78
C ALA A 135 1.66 -8.41 -5.41
N THR A 136 1.96 -8.69 -6.67
CA THR A 136 3.07 -8.05 -7.40
C THR A 136 2.78 -6.60 -7.80
N GLY A 137 1.66 -6.05 -7.38
CA GLY A 137 1.23 -4.68 -7.60
C GLY A 137 -0.29 -4.55 -7.49
N VAL A 138 -0.78 -3.31 -7.43
CA VAL A 138 -2.21 -3.02 -7.27
C VAL A 138 -3.03 -3.56 -8.44
N LEU A 139 -2.60 -3.33 -9.68
CA LEU A 139 -3.33 -3.78 -10.87
C LEU A 139 -3.43 -5.32 -10.96
N PRO A 140 -2.33 -6.10 -10.82
CA PRO A 140 -2.42 -7.56 -10.75
C PRO A 140 -3.30 -8.06 -9.61
N GLY A 141 -3.21 -7.46 -8.43
CA GLY A 141 -4.05 -7.80 -7.28
C GLY A 141 -5.54 -7.57 -7.58
N LEU A 142 -5.89 -6.40 -8.11
CA LEU A 142 -7.26 -6.04 -8.49
C LEU A 142 -7.82 -7.00 -9.56
N LEU A 143 -7.04 -7.29 -10.61
CA LEU A 143 -7.45 -8.23 -11.65
C LEU A 143 -7.66 -9.65 -11.10
N SER A 144 -6.81 -10.09 -10.19
CA SER A 144 -6.95 -11.38 -9.50
C SER A 144 -8.22 -11.43 -8.66
N ALA A 145 -8.49 -10.37 -7.91
CA ALA A 145 -9.72 -10.25 -7.11
C ALA A 145 -10.98 -10.29 -7.99
N ILE A 146 -11.00 -9.51 -9.09
CA ILE A 146 -12.13 -9.51 -10.02
C ILE A 146 -12.34 -10.92 -10.61
N ARG A 147 -11.27 -11.59 -11.04
CA ARG A 147 -11.38 -12.95 -11.59
C ARG A 147 -11.85 -13.97 -10.56
N ALA A 148 -11.45 -13.83 -9.31
CA ALA A 148 -11.83 -14.73 -8.23
C ALA A 148 -13.30 -14.57 -7.81
N PHE A 149 -13.79 -13.32 -7.78
CA PHE A 149 -15.08 -13.00 -7.16
C PHE A 149 -16.20 -12.65 -8.15
N CYS A 150 -15.87 -12.29 -9.38
CA CYS A 150 -16.87 -11.92 -10.39
C CYS A 150 -17.07 -13.07 -11.40
N PRO A 151 -18.26 -13.68 -11.49
CA PRO A 151 -18.59 -14.59 -12.57
C PRO A 151 -18.44 -13.94 -13.93
N LEU A 152 -18.24 -14.75 -14.99
CA LEU A 152 -18.21 -14.24 -16.35
C LEU A 152 -19.47 -13.43 -16.65
N GLN A 153 -19.32 -12.31 -17.35
CA GLN A 153 -20.38 -11.36 -17.70
C GLN A 153 -20.97 -10.56 -16.52
N SER A 154 -20.37 -10.65 -15.32
CA SER A 154 -20.73 -9.75 -14.21
C SER A 154 -20.39 -8.31 -14.54
N LYS A 155 -21.16 -7.39 -13.95
CA LYS A 155 -20.89 -5.96 -14.01
C LYS A 155 -19.95 -5.57 -12.87
N VAL A 156 -18.99 -4.71 -13.15
CA VAL A 156 -18.07 -4.12 -12.15
C VAL A 156 -18.37 -2.63 -12.08
N LEU A 157 -18.62 -2.12 -10.87
CA LEU A 157 -18.80 -0.69 -10.63
C LEU A 157 -17.43 -0.03 -10.55
N LEU A 158 -17.22 0.99 -11.35
CA LEU A 158 -16.01 1.81 -11.37
C LEU A 158 -16.34 3.24 -10.98
N HIS A 159 -15.42 3.90 -10.26
CA HIS A 159 -15.44 5.34 -10.13
C HIS A 159 -14.94 5.96 -11.44
N ALA A 160 -15.71 6.86 -11.99
CA ALA A 160 -15.29 7.69 -13.11
C ALA A 160 -15.26 9.16 -12.64
N PRO A 161 -14.27 9.95 -13.12
CA PRO A 161 -14.25 11.38 -12.85
C PRO A 161 -15.44 12.09 -13.52
#